data_1439656effadde1c90fd57b1f01e501a
#
_entry.id   1439656effadde1c90fd57b1f01e501a
#
_cell.length_a   1.000
_cell.length_b   1.000
_cell.length_c   1.000
_cell.angle_alpha   90.00
_cell.angle_beta   90.00
_cell.angle_gamma   90.00
#
_symmetry.space_group_name_H-M   'P 1'
#
loop_
_entity.id
_entity.type
_entity.pdbx_description
1 polymer ?
#
loop_
_entity_poly.entity_id
_entity_poly.type
_entity_poly.pdbx_seq_one_letter_code
_entity_poly.pdbx_strand_id
1 'polypeptide(L)'
;MTSRIPPSAWWGKRTPHEGAVEAWHPLSHHCADVAAVLWALLGGRGDGALGPSLMRRRLAALAGVDDLDACQVARLVVLAALHDLGKYNHGFQAKREEQRGPHWAGHVSEAMAIIVPDSSAWWPHLSQALDLPLLNTWGSALTLLCAAISHHGRPAEIPHMLPAQLDPLWAPRPERDPFAGITALVADTKRWLPEAWTGTSPLPDVPAFQHGFCGLVQLADWLGSDTGFFPYSTEDEGDRWPIACAAAERALAATRLDPTVARAHMADAGRFASISDAPTPRPMQTAVGSLTLPPGPSLTIIEEETGGGKTEAALWHFVRLFAVGLVDGVYVALPTRTAATQIYHRFEIATKRCFPHADSRPAVIQAVPGYLGADGATGTRLPGFEVLWNDDPTRARRHERWAAEAPKRYLAGCIVVGTIDQVLLSTLAVGHAHLRAACLLRLLVVVDEVHASDAYMTRLLTAVLERTRAAGGHALLMSATLGATARDAYLKAWTGSKTSTTRSAAEAVPYPALSVAGQPVQAVERTGRDRQVALNTMSAMDPTAIAARALAAAQAGARVLIIRNTVRGCLEVQSALEAADQPALLWRLGDLPVPHHARYARDDRMALDQALEQVFGKHAKRDGGRIACATQT
;
A
#
# COMPACT_ATOMS: atom_id res chain seq x y z
N MET A 1 -41.24 -2.86 -9.58
CA MET A 1 -41.48 -3.61 -8.33
C MET A 1 -40.25 -3.41 -7.47
N THR A 2 -40.36 -2.66 -6.38
CA THR A 2 -39.27 -2.48 -5.42
C THR A 2 -39.03 -3.81 -4.71
N SER A 3 -37.91 -4.46 -4.97
CA SER A 3 -37.54 -5.69 -4.25
C SER A 3 -37.10 -5.29 -2.84
N ARG A 4 -38.05 -5.27 -1.90
CA ARG A 4 -37.72 -5.16 -0.47
C ARG A 4 -36.97 -6.42 -0.05
N ILE A 5 -35.92 -6.24 0.76
CA ILE A 5 -35.23 -7.38 1.40
C ILE A 5 -36.24 -8.15 2.22
N PRO A 6 -36.42 -9.46 1.96
CA PRO A 6 -37.38 -10.26 2.73
C PRO A 6 -37.08 -10.23 4.24
N PRO A 7 -38.11 -10.26 5.11
CA PRO A 7 -37.88 -10.29 6.56
C PRO A 7 -37.02 -11.45 7.04
N SER A 8 -37.09 -12.61 6.39
CA SER A 8 -36.34 -13.83 6.70
C SER A 8 -34.92 -13.82 6.13
N ALA A 9 -34.60 -12.96 5.14
CA ALA A 9 -33.31 -12.94 4.49
C ALA A 9 -32.19 -12.32 5.37
N TRP A 10 -31.00 -12.85 5.24
CA TRP A 10 -29.75 -12.31 5.80
C TRP A 10 -29.01 -11.52 4.73
N TRP A 11 -29.08 -10.18 4.78
CA TRP A 11 -28.36 -9.35 3.82
C TRP A 11 -26.95 -8.97 4.31
N GLY A 12 -25.99 -8.99 3.41
CA GLY A 12 -24.59 -8.61 3.67
C GLY A 12 -24.23 -7.22 3.17
N LYS A 13 -24.70 -6.88 1.98
CA LYS A 13 -24.49 -5.57 1.30
C LYS A 13 -25.81 -5.08 0.69
N ARG A 14 -25.93 -3.75 0.56
CA ARG A 14 -27.06 -3.12 -0.12
C ARG A 14 -26.64 -1.81 -0.75
N THR A 15 -27.30 -1.41 -1.82
CA THR A 15 -27.17 -0.09 -2.43
C THR A 15 -28.51 0.63 -2.27
N PRO A 16 -28.58 1.77 -1.56
CA PRO A 16 -29.76 2.62 -1.56
C PRO A 16 -29.91 3.22 -2.95
N HIS A 17 -31.07 3.09 -3.56
CA HIS A 17 -31.41 3.75 -4.82
C HIS A 17 -32.37 4.89 -4.57
N GLU A 18 -32.01 6.11 -4.98
CA GLU A 18 -32.98 7.20 -5.05
C GLU A 18 -34.05 6.82 -6.08
N GLY A 19 -35.17 6.33 -5.57
CA GLY A 19 -36.44 6.31 -6.31
C GLY A 19 -36.97 4.99 -6.83
N ALA A 20 -36.35 3.79 -6.70
CA ALA A 20 -37.07 2.60 -7.17
C ALA A 20 -36.60 1.21 -6.72
N VAL A 21 -35.36 0.79 -6.72
CA VAL A 21 -35.00 -0.61 -6.42
C VAL A 21 -33.79 -0.68 -5.53
N GLU A 22 -33.97 -1.16 -4.31
CA GLU A 22 -32.85 -1.50 -3.42
C GLU A 22 -32.23 -2.81 -3.92
N ALA A 23 -31.02 -2.73 -4.48
CA ALA A 23 -30.22 -3.91 -4.77
C ALA A 23 -29.54 -4.38 -3.48
N TRP A 24 -29.62 -5.67 -3.19
CA TRP A 24 -28.99 -6.25 -2.01
C TRP A 24 -28.30 -7.57 -2.36
N HIS A 25 -27.34 -7.96 -1.52
CA HIS A 25 -26.55 -9.15 -1.68
C HIS A 25 -26.66 -10.02 -0.42
N PRO A 26 -26.96 -11.34 -0.55
CA PRO A 26 -27.05 -12.25 0.59
C PRO A 26 -25.74 -12.27 1.39
N LEU A 27 -25.85 -12.37 2.71
CA LEU A 27 -24.69 -12.39 3.60
C LEU A 27 -23.78 -13.59 3.33
N SER A 28 -24.34 -14.78 3.12
CA SER A 28 -23.58 -15.99 2.77
C SER A 28 -22.81 -15.82 1.45
N HIS A 29 -23.41 -15.16 0.46
CA HIS A 29 -22.77 -14.90 -0.83
C HIS A 29 -21.61 -13.88 -0.68
N HIS A 30 -21.81 -12.82 0.11
CA HIS A 30 -20.72 -11.90 0.44
C HIS A 30 -19.57 -12.61 1.16
N CYS A 31 -19.87 -13.46 2.13
CA CYS A 31 -18.87 -14.26 2.83
C CYS A 31 -18.11 -15.21 1.88
N ALA A 32 -18.81 -15.81 0.90
CA ALA A 32 -18.18 -16.63 -0.13
C ALA A 32 -17.26 -15.81 -1.04
N ASP A 33 -17.69 -14.61 -1.45
CA ASP A 33 -16.89 -13.71 -2.29
C ASP A 33 -15.59 -13.32 -1.60
N VAL A 34 -15.63 -12.93 -0.33
CA VAL A 34 -14.42 -12.60 0.47
C VAL A 34 -13.52 -13.82 0.67
N ALA A 35 -14.12 -14.97 1.00
CA ALA A 35 -13.39 -16.23 1.13
C ALA A 35 -12.68 -16.63 -0.17
N ALA A 36 -13.36 -16.51 -1.32
CA ALA A 36 -12.81 -16.83 -2.62
C ALA A 36 -11.65 -15.90 -3.02
N VAL A 37 -11.71 -14.60 -2.67
CA VAL A 37 -10.58 -13.69 -2.87
C VAL A 37 -9.38 -14.12 -2.04
N LEU A 38 -9.56 -14.46 -0.75
CA LEU A 38 -8.45 -14.94 0.07
C LEU A 38 -7.90 -16.27 -0.45
N TRP A 39 -8.80 -17.19 -0.85
CA TRP A 39 -8.41 -18.45 -1.49
C TRP A 39 -7.49 -18.24 -2.68
N ALA A 40 -7.89 -17.37 -3.62
CA ALA A 40 -7.09 -17.02 -4.80
C ALA A 40 -5.78 -16.31 -4.45
N LEU A 41 -5.76 -15.35 -3.48
CA LEU A 41 -4.54 -14.69 -3.00
C LEU A 41 -3.51 -15.68 -2.44
N LEU A 42 -3.97 -16.75 -1.78
CA LEU A 42 -3.13 -17.80 -1.24
C LEU A 42 -2.81 -18.93 -2.25
N GLY A 43 -3.22 -18.76 -3.51
CA GLY A 43 -2.91 -19.68 -4.61
C GLY A 43 -3.96 -20.74 -4.87
N GLY A 44 -5.14 -20.64 -4.24
CA GLY A 44 -6.26 -21.53 -4.52
C GLY A 44 -6.86 -21.26 -5.90
N ARG A 45 -7.30 -22.33 -6.56
CA ARG A 45 -7.92 -22.30 -7.89
C ARG A 45 -9.36 -22.77 -7.83
N GLY A 46 -10.13 -22.45 -8.87
CA GLY A 46 -11.53 -22.84 -8.98
C GLY A 46 -11.78 -24.35 -9.01
N ASP A 47 -10.78 -25.15 -9.38
CA ASP A 47 -10.80 -26.62 -9.36
C ASP A 47 -10.50 -27.22 -7.97
N GLY A 48 -10.27 -26.39 -6.95
CA GLY A 48 -9.90 -26.80 -5.60
C GLY A 48 -8.38 -27.04 -5.41
N ALA A 49 -7.59 -26.94 -6.47
CA ALA A 49 -6.15 -27.13 -6.37
C ALA A 49 -5.44 -25.92 -5.74
N LEU A 50 -4.30 -26.15 -5.08
CA LEU A 50 -3.44 -25.12 -4.54
C LEU A 50 -2.22 -24.93 -5.45
N GLY A 51 -2.19 -23.80 -6.17
CA GLY A 51 -1.07 -23.42 -7.02
C GLY A 51 0.00 -22.61 -6.27
N PRO A 52 1.07 -22.18 -6.95
CA PRO A 52 2.09 -21.34 -6.34
C PRO A 52 1.53 -19.95 -5.99
N SER A 53 1.90 -19.43 -4.81
CA SER A 53 1.58 -18.08 -4.37
C SER A 53 2.73 -17.48 -3.60
N LEU A 54 3.21 -16.31 -4.03
CA LEU A 54 4.22 -15.57 -3.28
C LEU A 54 3.61 -15.07 -1.95
N MET A 55 2.36 -14.61 -1.95
CA MET A 55 1.67 -14.11 -0.76
C MET A 55 1.58 -15.19 0.31
N ARG A 56 1.23 -16.44 -0.05
CA ARG A 56 1.18 -17.58 0.88
C ARG A 56 2.55 -17.85 1.51
N ARG A 57 3.60 -17.94 0.70
CA ARG A 57 4.97 -18.14 1.20
C ARG A 57 5.43 -17.00 2.12
N ARG A 58 5.08 -15.76 1.79
CA ARG A 58 5.41 -14.59 2.64
C ARG A 58 4.67 -14.62 3.97
N LEU A 59 3.41 -15.02 3.96
CA LEU A 59 2.61 -15.20 5.18
C LEU A 59 3.19 -16.35 6.02
N ALA A 60 3.52 -17.48 5.40
CA ALA A 60 4.17 -18.63 6.05
C ALA A 60 5.50 -18.26 6.72
N ALA A 61 6.35 -17.51 6.02
CA ALA A 61 7.63 -17.05 6.55
C ALA A 61 7.49 -16.21 7.83
N LEU A 62 6.41 -15.41 7.98
CA LEU A 62 6.11 -14.70 9.23
C LEU A 62 5.87 -15.64 10.41
N ALA A 63 5.48 -16.88 10.16
CA ALA A 63 5.35 -17.94 11.16
C ALA A 63 6.62 -18.80 11.31
N GLY A 64 7.67 -18.51 10.55
CA GLY A 64 8.91 -19.29 10.57
C GLY A 64 8.83 -20.64 9.82
N VAL A 65 7.87 -20.80 8.90
CA VAL A 65 7.71 -21.98 8.05
C VAL A 65 7.87 -21.61 6.57
N ASP A 66 8.25 -22.56 5.73
CA ASP A 66 8.55 -22.30 4.31
C ASP A 66 7.29 -22.07 3.49
N ASP A 67 6.22 -22.81 3.76
CA ASP A 67 4.92 -22.64 3.10
C ASP A 67 3.78 -23.13 4.01
N LEU A 68 2.53 -22.79 3.65
CA LEU A 68 1.31 -23.31 4.27
C LEU A 68 0.77 -24.45 3.40
N ASP A 69 0.37 -25.56 4.03
CA ASP A 69 -0.27 -26.66 3.33
C ASP A 69 -1.75 -26.36 3.00
N ALA A 70 -2.37 -27.25 2.21
CA ALA A 70 -3.75 -27.07 1.75
C ALA A 70 -4.75 -27.01 2.91
N CYS A 71 -4.55 -27.77 3.98
CA CYS A 71 -5.40 -27.74 5.16
C CYS A 71 -5.30 -26.40 5.88
N GLN A 72 -4.10 -25.87 6.10
CA GLN A 72 -3.88 -24.57 6.75
C GLN A 72 -4.47 -23.43 5.92
N VAL A 73 -4.28 -23.44 4.59
CA VAL A 73 -4.89 -22.45 3.69
C VAL A 73 -6.40 -22.52 3.75
N ALA A 74 -6.99 -23.71 3.64
CA ALA A 74 -8.43 -23.90 3.73
C ALA A 74 -9.00 -23.40 5.07
N ARG A 75 -8.32 -23.65 6.20
CA ARG A 75 -8.69 -23.13 7.52
C ARG A 75 -8.69 -21.61 7.59
N LEU A 76 -7.66 -20.95 7.03
CA LEU A 76 -7.62 -19.48 6.95
C LEU A 76 -8.77 -18.93 6.13
N VAL A 77 -9.12 -19.58 5.03
CA VAL A 77 -10.23 -19.17 4.15
C VAL A 77 -11.58 -19.34 4.84
N VAL A 78 -11.76 -20.43 5.60
CA VAL A 78 -12.96 -20.59 6.44
C VAL A 78 -13.07 -19.47 7.47
N LEU A 79 -11.99 -19.13 8.17
CA LEU A 79 -12.01 -18.03 9.13
C LEU A 79 -12.29 -16.67 8.46
N ALA A 80 -11.82 -16.47 7.23
CA ALA A 80 -12.16 -15.29 6.44
C ALA A 80 -13.65 -15.29 6.01
N ALA A 81 -14.23 -16.44 5.67
CA ALA A 81 -15.67 -16.52 5.41
C ALA A 81 -16.52 -16.08 6.63
N LEU A 82 -16.00 -16.29 7.83
CA LEU A 82 -16.66 -15.92 9.08
C LEU A 82 -16.42 -14.46 9.53
N HIS A 83 -15.67 -13.63 8.75
CA HIS A 83 -15.31 -12.26 9.14
C HIS A 83 -16.51 -11.38 9.51
N ASP A 84 -17.62 -11.59 8.86
CA ASP A 84 -18.87 -10.81 8.98
C ASP A 84 -19.97 -11.55 9.78
N LEU A 85 -19.63 -12.60 10.56
CA LEU A 85 -20.60 -13.34 11.35
C LEU A 85 -21.47 -12.44 12.25
N GLY A 86 -20.93 -11.30 12.67
CA GLY A 86 -21.67 -10.31 13.45
C GLY A 86 -22.85 -9.68 12.71
N LYS A 87 -22.91 -9.75 11.38
CA LYS A 87 -24.06 -9.27 10.60
C LYS A 87 -25.32 -10.12 10.78
N TYR A 88 -25.20 -11.32 11.35
CA TYR A 88 -26.37 -12.13 11.72
C TYR A 88 -27.16 -11.56 12.91
N ASN A 89 -26.67 -10.55 13.64
CA ASN A 89 -27.44 -9.92 14.69
C ASN A 89 -28.64 -9.13 14.13
N HIS A 90 -29.74 -9.12 14.89
CA HIS A 90 -31.00 -8.46 14.49
C HIS A 90 -30.84 -6.94 14.32
N GLY A 91 -29.98 -6.31 15.12
CA GLY A 91 -29.75 -4.86 15.05
C GLY A 91 -29.07 -4.42 13.77
N PHE A 92 -28.11 -5.22 13.24
CA PHE A 92 -27.55 -4.99 11.92
C PHE A 92 -28.61 -5.19 10.83
N GLN A 93 -29.36 -6.28 10.90
CA GLN A 93 -30.38 -6.62 9.91
C GLN A 93 -31.55 -5.64 9.90
N ALA A 94 -31.82 -4.96 11.02
CA ALA A 94 -32.82 -3.88 11.08
C ALA A 94 -32.49 -2.66 10.23
N LYS A 95 -31.23 -2.48 9.82
CA LYS A 95 -30.79 -1.40 8.91
C LYS A 95 -31.36 -1.51 7.50
N ARG A 96 -32.07 -2.59 7.17
CA ARG A 96 -32.85 -2.71 5.92
C ARG A 96 -33.93 -1.62 5.79
N GLU A 97 -34.38 -1.06 6.92
CA GLU A 97 -35.33 0.04 6.97
C GLU A 97 -34.57 1.38 6.80
N GLU A 98 -35.08 2.28 5.96
CA GLU A 98 -34.40 3.55 5.64
C GLU A 98 -34.30 4.50 6.84
N GLN A 99 -35.26 4.44 7.76
CA GLN A 99 -35.26 5.28 8.95
C GLN A 99 -34.45 4.65 10.07
N ARG A 100 -33.48 5.41 10.60
CA ARG A 100 -32.66 4.98 11.72
C ARG A 100 -33.54 4.70 12.94
N GLY A 101 -33.69 3.42 13.27
CA GLY A 101 -34.43 2.98 14.44
C GLY A 101 -33.54 2.86 15.69
N PRO A 102 -34.16 2.88 16.90
CA PRO A 102 -33.43 2.75 18.16
C PRO A 102 -32.74 1.38 18.32
N HIS A 103 -33.04 0.41 17.49
CA HIS A 103 -32.51 -0.95 17.55
C HIS A 103 -31.37 -1.23 16.56
N TRP A 104 -30.88 -0.20 15.87
CA TRP A 104 -29.74 -0.36 14.95
C TRP A 104 -28.45 -0.63 15.72
N ALA A 105 -27.75 -1.70 15.35
CA ALA A 105 -26.46 -2.06 15.91
C ALA A 105 -25.39 -2.23 14.84
N GLY A 106 -24.11 -2.24 15.24
CA GLY A 106 -23.00 -2.62 14.41
C GLY A 106 -22.96 -4.13 14.14
N HIS A 107 -21.78 -4.63 13.82
CA HIS A 107 -21.55 -6.07 13.68
C HIS A 107 -20.22 -6.53 14.29
N VAL A 108 -19.22 -5.64 14.38
CA VAL A 108 -17.90 -6.00 14.92
C VAL A 108 -17.93 -6.11 16.45
N SER A 109 -18.33 -5.05 17.13
CA SER A 109 -18.43 -5.03 18.60
C SER A 109 -19.43 -6.06 19.11
N GLU A 110 -20.54 -6.21 18.41
CA GLU A 110 -21.61 -7.15 18.76
C GLU A 110 -21.16 -8.62 18.62
N ALA A 111 -20.34 -8.93 17.60
CA ALA A 111 -19.71 -10.24 17.47
C ALA A 111 -18.68 -10.48 18.56
N MET A 112 -17.81 -9.49 18.83
CA MET A 112 -16.78 -9.60 19.87
C MET A 112 -17.40 -9.79 21.28
N ALA A 113 -18.58 -9.20 21.54
CA ALA A 113 -19.25 -9.34 22.82
C ALA A 113 -19.74 -10.77 23.12
N ILE A 114 -20.03 -11.59 22.11
CA ILE A 114 -20.49 -12.97 22.29
C ILE A 114 -19.38 -14.02 22.16
N ILE A 115 -18.18 -13.62 21.72
CA ILE A 115 -17.02 -14.52 21.58
C ILE A 115 -16.33 -14.79 22.95
N VAL A 116 -16.64 -14.02 23.99
CA VAL A 116 -16.04 -14.16 25.32
C VAL A 116 -16.79 -15.18 26.14
N PRO A 117 -16.17 -16.31 26.56
CA PRO A 117 -16.87 -17.42 27.22
C PRO A 117 -17.59 -17.03 28.52
N ASP A 118 -16.95 -16.21 29.35
CA ASP A 118 -17.41 -15.95 30.72
C ASP A 118 -18.33 -14.73 30.84
N SER A 119 -18.52 -13.95 29.79
CA SER A 119 -19.26 -12.70 29.82
C SER A 119 -20.57 -12.71 29.03
N SER A 120 -20.88 -13.79 28.30
CA SER A 120 -22.06 -13.85 27.44
C SER A 120 -22.86 -15.13 27.60
N ALA A 121 -24.15 -15.00 27.90
CA ALA A 121 -25.11 -16.12 27.86
C ALA A 121 -25.24 -16.75 26.46
N TRP A 122 -24.80 -16.04 25.40
CA TRP A 122 -24.87 -16.47 24.00
C TRP A 122 -23.66 -17.29 23.56
N TRP A 123 -22.58 -17.35 24.37
CA TRP A 123 -21.40 -18.15 24.06
C TRP A 123 -21.68 -19.62 23.75
N PRO A 124 -22.52 -20.35 24.54
CA PRO A 124 -22.83 -21.75 24.22
C PRO A 124 -23.47 -21.93 22.85
N HIS A 125 -24.37 -21.00 22.45
CA HIS A 125 -25.04 -21.02 21.15
C HIS A 125 -24.05 -20.75 20.02
N LEU A 126 -23.16 -19.75 20.18
CA LEU A 126 -22.12 -19.46 19.24
C LEU A 126 -21.12 -20.62 19.13
N SER A 127 -20.73 -21.21 20.26
CA SER A 127 -19.84 -22.37 20.32
C SER A 127 -20.38 -23.55 19.51
N GLN A 128 -21.67 -23.82 19.67
CA GLN A 128 -22.36 -24.88 18.90
C GLN A 128 -22.44 -24.51 17.41
N ALA A 129 -22.84 -23.29 17.07
CA ALA A 129 -23.02 -22.84 15.69
C ALA A 129 -21.69 -22.85 14.88
N LEU A 130 -20.58 -22.53 15.52
CA LEU A 130 -19.24 -22.54 14.93
C LEU A 130 -18.54 -23.91 14.95
N ASP A 131 -19.08 -24.90 15.67
CA ASP A 131 -18.37 -26.17 15.95
C ASP A 131 -17.02 -25.90 16.66
N LEU A 132 -17.05 -25.03 17.70
CA LEU A 132 -15.85 -24.58 18.39
C LEU A 132 -14.97 -25.69 18.95
N PRO A 133 -15.51 -26.82 19.47
CA PRO A 133 -14.67 -27.94 19.87
C PRO A 133 -13.75 -28.41 18.75
N LEU A 134 -14.23 -28.44 17.51
CA LEU A 134 -13.41 -28.79 16.34
C LEU A 134 -12.50 -27.65 15.93
N LEU A 135 -12.99 -26.41 15.89
CA LEU A 135 -12.16 -25.23 15.56
C LEU A 135 -10.94 -25.11 16.51
N ASN A 136 -11.12 -25.40 17.80
CA ASN A 136 -10.03 -25.34 18.79
C ASN A 136 -8.90 -26.34 18.49
N THR A 137 -9.16 -27.41 17.74
CA THR A 137 -8.11 -28.32 17.28
C THR A 137 -7.24 -27.72 16.18
N TRP A 138 -7.65 -26.61 15.58
CA TRP A 138 -6.90 -25.94 14.51
C TRP A 138 -5.72 -25.11 15.01
N GLY A 139 -5.45 -25.04 16.31
CA GLY A 139 -4.42 -24.20 16.91
C GLY A 139 -4.96 -22.82 17.27
N SER A 140 -4.42 -21.73 16.69
CA SER A 140 -4.84 -20.35 17.03
C SER A 140 -6.14 -19.89 16.33
N ALA A 141 -7.08 -20.78 16.05
CA ALA A 141 -8.28 -20.48 15.27
C ALA A 141 -9.14 -19.35 15.85
N LEU A 142 -9.35 -19.33 17.17
CA LEU A 142 -10.15 -18.28 17.80
C LEU A 142 -9.49 -16.91 17.72
N THR A 143 -8.18 -16.84 17.93
CA THR A 143 -7.40 -15.60 17.77
C THR A 143 -7.44 -15.09 16.32
N LEU A 144 -7.32 -16.00 15.35
CA LEU A 144 -7.43 -15.66 13.93
C LEU A 144 -8.86 -15.28 13.52
N LEU A 145 -9.89 -15.87 14.12
CA LEU A 145 -11.27 -15.44 13.93
C LEU A 145 -11.47 -14.01 14.45
N CYS A 146 -10.96 -13.69 15.63
CA CYS A 146 -10.98 -12.31 16.14
C CYS A 146 -10.23 -11.35 15.19
N ALA A 147 -9.10 -11.80 14.62
CA ALA A 147 -8.36 -11.02 13.62
C ALA A 147 -9.17 -10.82 12.32
N ALA A 148 -9.94 -11.83 11.87
CA ALA A 148 -10.83 -11.71 10.72
C ALA A 148 -11.98 -10.72 10.99
N ILE A 149 -12.63 -10.79 12.16
CA ILE A 149 -13.68 -9.85 12.58
C ILE A 149 -13.13 -8.41 12.65
N SER A 150 -11.85 -8.23 12.93
CA SER A 150 -11.17 -6.92 12.99
C SER A 150 -10.87 -6.29 11.62
N HIS A 151 -11.49 -6.75 10.53
CA HIS A 151 -11.22 -6.33 9.15
C HIS A 151 -11.51 -4.84 8.84
N HIS A 152 -12.17 -4.09 9.72
CA HIS A 152 -12.43 -2.65 9.52
C HIS A 152 -11.23 -1.74 9.77
N GLY A 153 -10.04 -2.28 9.90
CA GLY A 153 -8.77 -1.56 9.92
C GLY A 153 -8.23 -1.19 11.29
N ARG A 154 -8.93 -1.55 12.35
CA ARG A 154 -8.44 -1.48 13.74
C ARG A 154 -8.74 -2.81 14.42
N PRO A 155 -7.90 -3.27 15.35
CA PRO A 155 -8.25 -4.39 16.20
C PRO A 155 -9.60 -4.14 16.86
N ALA A 156 -10.48 -5.14 16.84
CA ALA A 156 -11.74 -5.05 17.54
C ALA A 156 -11.48 -5.21 19.05
N GLU A 157 -12.03 -4.29 19.83
CA GLU A 157 -12.04 -4.39 21.27
C GLU A 157 -13.18 -5.30 21.72
N ILE A 158 -13.00 -6.01 22.83
CA ILE A 158 -14.07 -6.78 23.46
C ILE A 158 -14.90 -5.79 24.28
N PRO A 159 -16.13 -5.45 23.87
CA PRO A 159 -16.93 -4.49 24.59
C PRO A 159 -17.56 -5.15 25.82
N HIS A 160 -17.69 -4.40 26.88
CA HIS A 160 -18.52 -4.81 28.01
C HIS A 160 -19.98 -4.50 27.69
N MET A 161 -20.75 -5.52 27.25
CA MET A 161 -22.18 -5.38 26.98
C MET A 161 -23.00 -6.20 27.98
N LEU A 162 -24.03 -5.58 28.54
CA LEU A 162 -24.95 -6.25 29.48
C LEU A 162 -25.86 -7.22 28.73
N PRO A 163 -26.35 -8.30 29.39
CA PRO A 163 -27.31 -9.24 28.77
C PRO A 163 -28.52 -8.53 28.14
N ALA A 164 -29.11 -7.54 28.81
CA ALA A 164 -30.21 -6.74 28.30
C ALA A 164 -29.90 -5.99 26.98
N GLN A 165 -28.64 -5.78 26.66
CA GLN A 165 -28.19 -5.18 25.38
C GLN A 165 -27.95 -6.25 24.31
N LEU A 166 -27.54 -7.46 24.71
CA LEU A 166 -27.22 -8.56 23.81
C LEU A 166 -28.48 -9.34 23.39
N ASP A 167 -29.40 -9.56 24.32
CA ASP A 167 -30.62 -10.37 24.07
C ASP A 167 -31.44 -9.86 22.87
N PRO A 168 -31.72 -8.55 22.72
CA PRO A 168 -32.45 -8.05 21.55
C PRO A 168 -31.74 -8.29 20.24
N LEU A 169 -30.39 -8.46 20.27
CA LEU A 169 -29.57 -8.65 19.10
C LEU A 169 -29.44 -10.10 18.68
N TRP A 170 -29.36 -11.02 19.64
CA TRP A 170 -28.96 -12.41 19.39
C TRP A 170 -30.05 -13.45 19.72
N ALA A 171 -31.14 -13.10 20.44
CA ALA A 171 -32.21 -14.04 20.75
C ALA A 171 -32.88 -14.54 19.46
N PRO A 172 -33.04 -15.86 19.29
CA PRO A 172 -33.79 -16.44 18.17
C PRO A 172 -35.20 -15.87 18.06
N ARG A 173 -35.68 -15.62 16.84
CA ARG A 173 -37.02 -15.14 16.52
C ARG A 173 -37.70 -16.11 15.54
N PRO A 174 -39.03 -16.17 15.50
CA PRO A 174 -39.74 -17.09 14.59
C PRO A 174 -39.31 -16.96 13.12
N GLU A 175 -39.05 -15.73 12.66
CA GLU A 175 -38.67 -15.44 11.29
C GLU A 175 -37.17 -15.58 11.03
N ARG A 176 -36.33 -15.48 12.06
CA ARG A 176 -34.85 -15.52 11.93
C ARG A 176 -34.16 -15.94 13.23
N ASP A 177 -33.26 -16.89 13.11
CA ASP A 177 -32.35 -17.31 14.18
C ASP A 177 -30.91 -17.02 13.78
N PRO A 178 -30.19 -16.08 14.46
CA PRO A 178 -28.81 -15.75 14.17
C PRO A 178 -27.88 -16.96 14.17
N PHE A 179 -28.04 -17.86 15.10
CA PHE A 179 -27.15 -19.03 15.24
C PHE A 179 -27.47 -20.10 14.20
N ALA A 180 -28.71 -20.26 13.78
CA ALA A 180 -29.04 -21.09 12.62
C ALA A 180 -28.43 -20.53 11.33
N GLY A 181 -28.40 -19.19 11.16
CA GLY A 181 -27.72 -18.54 10.05
C GLY A 181 -26.22 -18.79 10.05
N ILE A 182 -25.55 -18.67 11.21
CA ILE A 182 -24.12 -18.98 11.36
C ILE A 182 -23.85 -20.46 11.09
N THR A 183 -24.71 -21.37 11.60
CA THR A 183 -24.59 -22.81 11.35
C THR A 183 -24.68 -23.13 9.86
N ALA A 184 -25.60 -22.48 9.15
CA ALA A 184 -25.73 -22.65 7.70
C ALA A 184 -24.44 -22.18 6.96
N LEU A 185 -23.87 -21.03 7.32
CA LEU A 185 -22.61 -20.56 6.74
C LEU A 185 -21.46 -21.54 7.04
N VAL A 186 -21.38 -22.09 8.25
CA VAL A 186 -20.37 -23.12 8.59
C VAL A 186 -20.58 -24.38 7.75
N ALA A 187 -21.82 -24.82 7.53
CA ALA A 187 -22.13 -25.94 6.65
C ALA A 187 -21.71 -25.68 5.21
N ASP A 188 -21.87 -24.44 4.72
CA ASP A 188 -21.38 -24.02 3.42
C ASP A 188 -19.85 -24.14 3.34
N THR A 189 -19.11 -23.66 4.34
CA THR A 189 -17.64 -23.79 4.36
C THR A 189 -17.17 -25.25 4.40
N LYS A 190 -17.92 -26.14 5.02
CA LYS A 190 -17.64 -27.60 5.01
C LYS A 190 -17.75 -28.20 3.59
N ARG A 191 -18.66 -27.65 2.76
CA ARG A 191 -18.79 -28.06 1.35
C ARG A 191 -17.71 -27.43 0.46
N TRP A 192 -17.39 -26.16 0.69
CA TRP A 192 -16.43 -25.42 -0.13
C TRP A 192 -15.00 -25.90 0.09
N LEU A 193 -14.62 -26.19 1.33
CA LEU A 193 -13.25 -26.45 1.78
C LEU A 193 -13.21 -27.63 2.77
N PRO A 194 -13.52 -28.85 2.32
CA PRO A 194 -13.58 -30.02 3.20
C PRO A 194 -12.23 -30.30 3.90
N GLU A 195 -11.08 -29.94 3.28
CA GLU A 195 -9.75 -30.14 3.84
C GLU A 195 -9.54 -29.34 5.15
N ALA A 196 -10.22 -28.20 5.32
CA ALA A 196 -10.15 -27.43 6.57
C ALA A 196 -10.68 -28.24 7.75
N TRP A 197 -11.72 -29.04 7.52
CA TRP A 197 -12.51 -29.72 8.54
C TRP A 197 -12.05 -31.16 8.80
N THR A 198 -11.42 -31.79 7.83
CA THR A 198 -10.93 -33.17 7.91
C THR A 198 -9.42 -33.28 8.14
N GLY A 199 -8.66 -32.23 7.80
CA GLY A 199 -7.21 -32.21 7.97
C GLY A 199 -6.76 -31.99 9.42
N THR A 200 -5.48 -32.25 9.69
CA THR A 200 -4.92 -32.20 11.05
C THR A 200 -3.85 -31.12 11.26
N SER A 201 -3.39 -30.43 10.21
CA SER A 201 -2.32 -29.43 10.30
C SER A 201 -2.74 -28.19 11.08
N PRO A 202 -2.13 -27.86 12.23
CA PRO A 202 -2.55 -26.70 13.03
C PRO A 202 -2.16 -25.39 12.36
N LEU A 203 -2.90 -24.34 12.64
CA LEU A 203 -2.57 -22.97 12.26
C LEU A 203 -1.46 -22.41 13.16
N PRO A 204 -0.50 -21.64 12.62
CA PRO A 204 0.55 -21.03 13.42
C PRO A 204 0.03 -20.07 14.49
N ASP A 205 0.61 -20.12 15.68
CA ASP A 205 0.32 -19.20 16.77
C ASP A 205 1.45 -18.18 16.94
N VAL A 206 1.57 -17.27 15.97
CA VAL A 206 2.61 -16.24 15.91
C VAL A 206 1.97 -14.88 15.64
N PRO A 207 2.18 -13.86 16.48
CA PRO A 207 1.57 -12.54 16.29
C PRO A 207 1.81 -11.92 14.92
N ALA A 208 3.01 -12.04 14.35
CA ALA A 208 3.31 -11.51 13.03
C ALA A 208 2.47 -12.17 11.92
N PHE A 209 2.22 -13.48 12.02
CA PHE A 209 1.34 -14.23 11.14
C PHE A 209 -0.12 -13.78 11.28
N GLN A 210 -0.60 -13.65 12.51
CA GLN A 210 -1.97 -13.20 12.81
C GLN A 210 -2.23 -11.79 12.26
N HIS A 211 -1.27 -10.87 12.40
CA HIS A 211 -1.33 -9.53 11.83
C HIS A 211 -1.31 -9.55 10.29
N GLY A 212 -0.50 -10.43 9.68
CA GLY A 212 -0.48 -10.64 8.24
C GLY A 212 -1.82 -11.15 7.72
N PHE A 213 -2.38 -12.14 8.37
CA PHE A 213 -3.70 -12.69 8.06
C PHE A 213 -4.82 -11.63 8.17
N CYS A 214 -4.86 -10.86 9.27
CA CYS A 214 -5.81 -9.75 9.43
C CYS A 214 -5.76 -8.77 8.24
N GLY A 215 -4.55 -8.41 7.79
CA GLY A 215 -4.38 -7.54 6.63
C GLY A 215 -4.85 -8.16 5.32
N LEU A 216 -4.68 -9.47 5.14
CA LEU A 216 -5.16 -10.18 3.96
C LEU A 216 -6.70 -10.29 3.95
N VAL A 217 -7.33 -10.51 5.11
CA VAL A 217 -8.80 -10.48 5.22
C VAL A 217 -9.34 -9.08 4.86
N GLN A 218 -8.68 -8.01 5.33
CA GLN A 218 -9.05 -6.64 4.92
C GLN A 218 -8.95 -6.43 3.41
N LEU A 219 -7.89 -6.93 2.77
CA LEU A 219 -7.72 -6.84 1.32
C LEU A 219 -8.81 -7.64 0.60
N ALA A 220 -9.09 -8.85 1.10
CA ALA A 220 -10.10 -9.73 0.54
C ALA A 220 -11.52 -9.15 0.66
N ASP A 221 -11.88 -8.57 1.82
CA ASP A 221 -13.18 -7.90 2.01
C ASP A 221 -13.33 -6.70 1.06
N TRP A 222 -12.28 -5.88 0.90
CA TRP A 222 -12.36 -4.72 0.02
C TRP A 222 -12.53 -5.10 -1.45
N LEU A 223 -11.88 -6.16 -1.90
CA LEU A 223 -12.00 -6.64 -3.26
C LEU A 223 -13.32 -7.42 -3.47
N GLY A 224 -13.68 -8.31 -2.53
CA GLY A 224 -14.92 -9.07 -2.54
C GLY A 224 -16.19 -8.23 -2.31
N SER A 225 -16.01 -6.97 -1.87
CA SER A 225 -17.09 -5.97 -1.74
C SER A 225 -17.25 -5.10 -2.97
N ASP A 226 -16.36 -5.19 -3.95
CA ASP A 226 -16.40 -4.36 -5.15
C ASP A 226 -17.38 -4.95 -6.17
N THR A 227 -18.49 -4.23 -6.42
CA THR A 227 -19.56 -4.68 -7.33
C THR A 227 -19.11 -4.76 -8.79
N GLY A 228 -17.98 -4.14 -9.15
CA GLY A 228 -17.36 -4.28 -10.46
C GLY A 228 -16.81 -5.68 -10.70
N PHE A 229 -16.37 -6.36 -9.65
CA PHE A 229 -15.87 -7.74 -9.68
C PHE A 229 -16.92 -8.74 -9.22
N PHE A 230 -17.65 -8.41 -8.15
CA PHE A 230 -18.64 -9.25 -7.50
C PHE A 230 -20.02 -8.57 -7.53
N PRO A 231 -20.74 -8.63 -8.67
CA PRO A 231 -22.08 -8.08 -8.77
C PRO A 231 -23.01 -8.78 -7.77
N TYR A 232 -24.00 -8.02 -7.28
CA TYR A 232 -24.98 -8.58 -6.36
C TYR A 232 -25.75 -9.74 -7.01
N SER A 233 -25.99 -10.76 -6.24
CA SER A 233 -26.71 -11.96 -6.62
C SER A 233 -28.00 -12.10 -5.80
N THR A 234 -28.88 -12.98 -6.22
CA THR A 234 -30.09 -13.36 -5.46
C THR A 234 -29.87 -14.69 -4.73
N GLU A 235 -30.68 -14.99 -3.71
CA GLU A 235 -30.61 -16.28 -3.00
C GLU A 235 -30.90 -17.48 -3.92
N ASP A 236 -31.58 -17.28 -5.04
CA ASP A 236 -31.98 -18.32 -5.98
C ASP A 236 -30.86 -18.71 -6.97
N GLU A 237 -29.69 -18.06 -6.95
CA GLU A 237 -28.60 -18.32 -7.91
C GLU A 237 -27.83 -19.64 -7.65
N GLY A 238 -28.20 -20.41 -6.62
CA GLY A 238 -27.54 -21.67 -6.26
C GLY A 238 -26.23 -21.48 -5.50
N ASP A 239 -25.28 -22.45 -5.66
CA ASP A 239 -24.01 -22.40 -4.94
C ASP A 239 -23.11 -21.24 -5.43
N ARG A 240 -22.91 -20.26 -4.56
CA ARG A 240 -22.10 -19.07 -4.85
C ARG A 240 -20.60 -19.37 -5.02
N TRP A 241 -20.08 -20.43 -4.37
CA TRP A 241 -18.65 -20.68 -4.29
C TRP A 241 -17.92 -20.78 -5.64
N PRO A 242 -18.38 -21.59 -6.61
CA PRO A 242 -17.72 -21.65 -7.92
C PRO A 242 -17.73 -20.31 -8.66
N ILE A 243 -18.83 -19.55 -8.54
CA ILE A 243 -18.99 -18.23 -9.16
C ILE A 243 -18.02 -17.24 -8.52
N ALA A 244 -17.91 -17.25 -7.18
CA ALA A 244 -17.00 -16.41 -6.40
C ALA A 244 -15.53 -16.71 -6.72
N CYS A 245 -15.13 -17.97 -6.83
CA CYS A 245 -13.77 -18.36 -7.21
C CYS A 245 -13.39 -17.83 -8.59
N ALA A 246 -14.25 -18.02 -9.59
CA ALA A 246 -14.01 -17.50 -10.93
C ALA A 246 -13.97 -15.96 -10.96
N ALA A 247 -14.78 -15.28 -10.15
CA ALA A 247 -14.75 -13.83 -10.00
C ALA A 247 -13.46 -13.36 -9.31
N ALA A 248 -13.01 -14.05 -8.27
CA ALA A 248 -11.77 -13.75 -7.56
C ALA A 248 -10.53 -13.85 -8.46
N GLU A 249 -10.42 -14.93 -9.23
CA GLU A 249 -9.32 -15.09 -10.21
C GLU A 249 -9.29 -13.92 -11.21
N ARG A 250 -10.46 -13.55 -11.77
CA ARG A 250 -10.56 -12.39 -12.67
C ARG A 250 -10.21 -11.08 -11.98
N ALA A 251 -10.63 -10.88 -10.72
CA ALA A 251 -10.35 -9.69 -9.95
C ALA A 251 -8.84 -9.53 -9.66
N LEU A 252 -8.18 -10.61 -9.24
CA LEU A 252 -6.73 -10.59 -8.99
C LEU A 252 -5.93 -10.34 -10.28
N ALA A 253 -6.31 -10.94 -11.38
CA ALA A 253 -5.70 -10.71 -12.68
C ALA A 253 -5.90 -9.26 -13.15
N ALA A 254 -7.12 -8.73 -13.04
CA ALA A 254 -7.45 -7.37 -13.46
C ALA A 254 -6.75 -6.29 -12.63
N THR A 255 -6.62 -6.49 -11.30
CA THR A 255 -5.92 -5.57 -10.40
C THR A 255 -4.41 -5.78 -10.35
N ARG A 256 -3.88 -6.79 -11.05
CA ARG A 256 -2.46 -7.22 -11.02
C ARG A 256 -1.99 -7.62 -9.61
N LEU A 257 -2.89 -8.02 -8.75
CA LEU A 257 -2.55 -8.76 -7.54
C LEU A 257 -2.02 -10.16 -7.90
N ASP A 258 -2.50 -10.74 -8.98
CA ASP A 258 -1.82 -11.82 -9.72
C ASP A 258 -1.03 -11.23 -10.89
N PRO A 259 0.31 -11.19 -10.83
CA PRO A 259 1.15 -10.62 -11.88
C PRO A 259 1.52 -11.60 -12.99
N THR A 260 0.97 -12.81 -13.01
CA THR A 260 1.42 -13.91 -13.89
C THR A 260 1.41 -13.50 -15.36
N VAL A 261 0.33 -12.87 -15.83
CA VAL A 261 0.21 -12.41 -17.23
C VAL A 261 1.21 -11.28 -17.52
N ALA A 262 1.38 -10.33 -16.60
CA ALA A 262 2.36 -9.26 -16.78
C ALA A 262 3.79 -9.79 -16.84
N ARG A 263 4.11 -10.77 -16.00
CA ARG A 263 5.42 -11.44 -15.96
C ARG A 263 5.70 -12.23 -17.24
N ALA A 264 4.70 -12.92 -17.79
CA ALA A 264 4.84 -13.69 -19.03
C ALA A 264 5.10 -12.82 -20.27
N HIS A 265 4.61 -11.58 -20.28
CA HIS A 265 4.71 -10.67 -21.41
C HIS A 265 5.70 -9.52 -21.21
N MET A 266 6.53 -9.57 -20.16
CA MET A 266 7.53 -8.52 -19.91
C MET A 266 8.72 -8.64 -20.89
N ALA A 267 9.42 -7.53 -21.09
CA ALA A 267 10.68 -7.51 -21.83
C ALA A 267 11.78 -8.28 -21.09
N ASP A 268 12.83 -8.63 -21.80
CA ASP A 268 13.99 -9.34 -21.22
C ASP A 268 14.62 -8.53 -20.06
N ALA A 269 14.38 -8.97 -18.83
CA ALA A 269 14.86 -8.33 -17.60
C ALA A 269 16.39 -8.34 -17.46
N GLY A 270 17.10 -9.16 -18.22
CA GLY A 270 18.57 -9.21 -18.25
C GLY A 270 19.19 -8.05 -19.03
N ARG A 271 18.41 -7.36 -19.86
CA ARG A 271 18.92 -6.27 -20.72
C ARG A 271 18.58 -4.90 -20.16
N PHE A 272 19.57 -4.02 -20.09
CA PHE A 272 19.37 -2.63 -19.67
C PHE A 272 18.40 -1.85 -20.57
N ALA A 273 18.38 -2.16 -21.87
CA ALA A 273 17.44 -1.58 -22.84
C ALA A 273 15.96 -1.82 -22.52
N SER A 274 15.64 -2.81 -21.68
CA SER A 274 14.26 -3.04 -21.21
C SER A 274 13.76 -1.95 -20.25
N ILE A 275 14.64 -1.13 -19.70
CA ILE A 275 14.30 -0.10 -18.71
C ILE A 275 14.69 1.31 -19.13
N SER A 276 15.63 1.48 -20.07
CA SER A 276 16.21 2.79 -20.41
C SER A 276 16.58 2.88 -21.89
N ASP A 277 16.50 4.11 -22.46
CA ASP A 277 17.01 4.44 -23.81
C ASP A 277 18.50 4.69 -23.84
N ALA A 278 19.14 4.82 -22.69
CA ALA A 278 20.57 5.07 -22.66
C ALA A 278 21.31 3.88 -23.33
N PRO A 279 22.26 4.16 -24.24
CA PRO A 279 22.93 3.10 -25.02
C PRO A 279 23.73 2.14 -24.14
N THR A 280 24.24 2.63 -23.02
CA THR A 280 25.03 1.85 -22.07
C THR A 280 24.63 2.16 -20.62
N PRO A 281 24.59 1.16 -19.73
CA PRO A 281 24.39 1.39 -18.31
C PRO A 281 25.61 2.10 -17.70
N ARG A 282 25.36 2.89 -16.67
CA ARG A 282 26.41 3.47 -15.83
C ARG A 282 27.00 2.42 -14.88
N PRO A 283 28.20 2.63 -14.29
CA PRO A 283 28.83 1.64 -13.42
C PRO A 283 27.94 1.12 -12.28
N MET A 284 27.19 1.99 -11.59
CA MET A 284 26.27 1.57 -10.54
C MET A 284 25.12 0.73 -11.09
N GLN A 285 24.58 1.08 -12.24
CA GLN A 285 23.52 0.30 -12.91
C GLN A 285 24.06 -1.07 -13.33
N THR A 286 25.28 -1.13 -13.87
CA THR A 286 25.96 -2.39 -14.20
C THR A 286 26.18 -3.25 -12.95
N ALA A 287 26.67 -2.65 -11.86
CA ALA A 287 26.90 -3.36 -10.60
C ALA A 287 25.62 -3.98 -10.06
N VAL A 288 24.52 -3.23 -10.04
CA VAL A 288 23.20 -3.73 -9.61
C VAL A 288 22.63 -4.77 -10.60
N GLY A 289 22.78 -4.52 -11.90
CA GLY A 289 22.33 -5.43 -12.96
C GLY A 289 23.05 -6.78 -12.95
N SER A 290 24.28 -6.83 -12.45
CA SER A 290 25.09 -8.06 -12.35
C SER A 290 24.97 -8.79 -11.02
N LEU A 291 24.21 -8.23 -10.03
CA LEU A 291 23.99 -8.93 -8.75
C LEU A 291 23.39 -10.30 -8.97
N THR A 292 23.94 -11.31 -8.31
CA THR A 292 23.27 -12.61 -8.21
C THR A 292 21.99 -12.44 -7.39
N LEU A 293 20.85 -12.86 -7.95
CA LEU A 293 19.58 -12.78 -7.24
C LEU A 293 19.58 -13.78 -6.09
N PRO A 294 19.27 -13.35 -4.86
CA PRO A 294 19.33 -14.21 -3.69
C PRO A 294 18.13 -15.18 -3.67
N PRO A 295 18.32 -16.42 -3.18
CA PRO A 295 17.21 -17.35 -2.98
C PRO A 295 16.29 -16.94 -1.80
N GLY A 296 16.78 -16.10 -0.90
CA GLY A 296 16.11 -15.64 0.31
C GLY A 296 16.01 -14.12 0.39
N PRO A 297 15.65 -13.57 1.57
CA PRO A 297 15.47 -12.14 1.76
C PRO A 297 16.76 -11.35 1.48
N SER A 298 16.64 -10.17 0.87
CA SER A 298 17.79 -9.32 0.56
C SER A 298 17.57 -7.84 0.88
N LEU A 299 18.59 -7.21 1.43
CA LEU A 299 18.70 -5.77 1.54
C LEU A 299 19.89 -5.30 0.70
N THR A 300 19.61 -4.42 -0.26
CA THR A 300 20.60 -3.76 -1.09
C THR A 300 20.65 -2.26 -0.74
N ILE A 301 21.84 -1.68 -0.59
CA ILE A 301 22.02 -0.24 -0.33
C ILE A 301 22.88 0.32 -1.44
N ILE A 302 22.39 1.34 -2.12
CA ILE A 302 23.07 2.09 -3.18
C ILE A 302 23.48 3.44 -2.64
N GLU A 303 24.78 3.72 -2.62
CA GLU A 303 25.35 5.02 -2.30
C GLU A 303 26.02 5.61 -3.52
N GLU A 304 25.37 6.60 -4.14
CA GLU A 304 25.77 7.20 -5.40
C GLU A 304 25.33 8.66 -5.44
N GLU A 305 26.12 9.54 -6.02
CA GLU A 305 25.76 10.95 -6.15
C GLU A 305 24.44 11.18 -6.89
N THR A 306 23.84 12.36 -6.67
CA THR A 306 22.61 12.75 -7.37
C THR A 306 22.86 12.82 -8.88
N GLY A 307 22.03 12.15 -9.65
CA GLY A 307 22.20 12.04 -11.11
C GLY A 307 23.07 10.86 -11.55
N GLY A 308 23.62 10.05 -10.64
CA GLY A 308 24.42 8.84 -10.95
C GLY A 308 23.62 7.69 -11.56
N GLY A 309 22.28 7.76 -11.58
CA GLY A 309 21.43 6.73 -12.20
C GLY A 309 20.83 5.73 -11.20
N LYS A 310 20.72 6.10 -9.92
CA LYS A 310 20.15 5.27 -8.85
C LYS A 310 18.75 4.75 -9.19
N THR A 311 17.89 5.59 -9.77
CA THR A 311 16.51 5.24 -10.09
C THR A 311 16.43 4.11 -11.10
N GLU A 312 17.22 4.17 -12.18
CA GLU A 312 17.28 3.10 -13.19
C GLU A 312 17.93 1.84 -12.62
N ALA A 313 18.92 1.97 -11.72
CA ALA A 313 19.49 0.83 -11.01
C ALA A 313 18.42 0.10 -10.17
N ALA A 314 17.63 0.85 -9.41
CA ALA A 314 16.52 0.29 -8.61
C ALA A 314 15.46 -0.35 -9.50
N LEU A 315 15.09 0.28 -10.61
CA LEU A 315 14.13 -0.27 -11.57
C LEU A 315 14.67 -1.56 -12.20
N TRP A 316 15.95 -1.61 -12.58
CA TRP A 316 16.56 -2.82 -13.12
C TRP A 316 16.57 -3.96 -12.10
N HIS A 317 16.89 -3.66 -10.85
CA HIS A 317 16.80 -4.63 -9.77
C HIS A 317 15.38 -5.18 -9.60
N PHE A 318 14.39 -4.27 -9.62
CA PHE A 318 12.97 -4.65 -9.55
C PHE A 318 12.57 -5.60 -10.68
N VAL A 319 12.81 -5.24 -11.94
CA VAL A 319 12.37 -6.09 -13.07
C VAL A 319 13.04 -7.46 -13.07
N ARG A 320 14.30 -7.56 -12.60
CA ARG A 320 14.99 -8.85 -12.44
C ARG A 320 14.36 -9.71 -11.35
N LEU A 321 14.05 -9.16 -10.18
CA LEU A 321 13.35 -9.86 -9.11
C LEU A 321 11.93 -10.27 -9.53
N PHE A 322 11.24 -9.38 -10.24
CA PHE A 322 9.88 -9.61 -10.74
C PHE A 322 9.85 -10.74 -11.78
N ALA A 323 10.80 -10.76 -12.71
CA ALA A 323 10.88 -11.80 -13.76
C ALA A 323 10.98 -13.22 -13.20
N VAL A 324 11.72 -13.39 -12.10
CA VAL A 324 11.90 -14.72 -11.47
C VAL A 324 10.89 -15.01 -10.35
N GLY A 325 9.91 -14.13 -10.13
CA GLY A 325 8.84 -14.35 -9.15
C GLY A 325 9.26 -14.20 -7.69
N LEU A 326 10.34 -13.46 -7.41
CA LEU A 326 10.77 -13.13 -6.05
C LEU A 326 9.98 -11.95 -5.46
N VAL A 327 9.39 -11.11 -6.32
CA VAL A 327 8.45 -10.05 -5.95
C VAL A 327 7.31 -9.99 -6.97
N ASP A 328 6.13 -9.54 -6.55
CA ASP A 328 4.94 -9.34 -7.41
C ASP A 328 4.72 -7.87 -7.76
N GLY A 329 5.62 -7.00 -7.33
CA GLY A 329 5.54 -5.58 -7.60
C GLY A 329 6.61 -4.80 -6.84
N VAL A 330 6.50 -3.46 -6.90
CA VAL A 330 7.43 -2.52 -6.26
C VAL A 330 6.70 -1.36 -5.63
N TYR A 331 7.16 -0.93 -4.47
CA TYR A 331 6.84 0.38 -3.89
C TYR A 331 8.10 1.23 -3.83
N VAL A 332 8.05 2.40 -4.48
CA VAL A 332 9.14 3.39 -4.45
C VAL A 332 8.76 4.53 -3.53
N ALA A 333 9.41 4.59 -2.38
CA ALA A 333 9.16 5.54 -1.31
C ALA A 333 10.09 6.75 -1.44
N LEU A 334 9.52 7.96 -1.54
CA LEU A 334 10.23 9.24 -1.65
C LEU A 334 9.95 10.11 -0.42
N PRO A 335 10.90 10.99 -0.04
CA PRO A 335 10.72 11.86 1.14
C PRO A 335 9.69 12.96 0.90
N THR A 336 9.48 13.41 -0.33
CA THR A 336 8.58 14.52 -0.66
C THR A 336 7.60 14.17 -1.76
N ARG A 337 6.47 14.90 -1.79
CA ARG A 337 5.44 14.74 -2.83
C ARG A 337 5.97 15.12 -4.21
N THR A 338 6.77 16.18 -4.30
CA THR A 338 7.36 16.65 -5.56
C THR A 338 8.31 15.60 -6.13
N ALA A 339 9.22 15.05 -5.30
CA ALA A 339 10.10 13.95 -5.71
C ALA A 339 9.29 12.72 -6.15
N ALA A 340 8.22 12.36 -5.40
CA ALA A 340 7.36 11.26 -5.78
C ALA A 340 6.69 11.46 -7.14
N THR A 341 6.23 12.68 -7.45
CA THR A 341 5.63 12.99 -8.75
C THR A 341 6.65 12.90 -9.89
N GLN A 342 7.87 13.41 -9.71
CA GLN A 342 8.92 13.32 -10.73
C GLN A 342 9.34 11.88 -11.00
N ILE A 343 9.52 11.07 -9.96
CA ILE A 343 9.88 9.65 -10.10
C ILE A 343 8.71 8.86 -10.69
N TYR A 344 7.47 9.18 -10.33
CA TYR A 344 6.28 8.58 -10.93
C TYR A 344 6.29 8.68 -12.46
N HIS A 345 6.53 9.87 -13.03
CA HIS A 345 6.59 10.04 -14.49
C HIS A 345 7.74 9.24 -15.13
N ARG A 346 8.90 9.13 -14.46
CA ARG A 346 10.00 8.28 -14.95
C ARG A 346 9.60 6.80 -14.97
N PHE A 347 8.89 6.34 -13.94
CA PHE A 347 8.38 4.97 -13.88
C PHE A 347 7.32 4.70 -14.94
N GLU A 348 6.45 5.66 -15.26
CA GLU A 348 5.49 5.52 -16.37
C GLU A 348 6.18 5.26 -17.71
N ILE A 349 7.23 6.03 -18.02
CA ILE A 349 7.99 5.87 -19.26
C ILE A 349 8.69 4.51 -19.28
N ALA A 350 9.38 4.16 -18.21
CA ALA A 350 10.13 2.91 -18.13
C ALA A 350 9.22 1.68 -18.12
N THR A 351 8.04 1.75 -17.46
CA THR A 351 7.07 0.65 -17.43
C THR A 351 6.56 0.29 -18.83
N LYS A 352 6.41 1.27 -19.72
CA LYS A 352 6.01 1.01 -21.13
C LYS A 352 7.06 0.18 -21.89
N ARG A 353 8.33 0.23 -21.48
CA ARG A 353 9.43 -0.57 -22.05
C ARG A 353 9.52 -1.94 -21.39
N CYS A 354 9.42 -1.96 -20.05
CA CYS A 354 9.44 -3.22 -19.30
C CYS A 354 8.27 -4.11 -19.67
N PHE A 355 7.11 -3.53 -19.98
CA PHE A 355 5.86 -4.21 -20.28
C PHE A 355 5.29 -3.65 -21.60
N PRO A 356 5.79 -4.08 -22.76
CA PRO A 356 5.43 -3.51 -24.05
C PRO A 356 3.96 -3.75 -24.44
N HIS A 357 3.37 -4.85 -23.99
CA HIS A 357 1.97 -5.20 -24.29
C HIS A 357 1.01 -4.44 -23.36
N ALA A 358 0.22 -3.54 -23.95
CA ALA A 358 -0.66 -2.64 -23.21
C ALA A 358 -1.67 -3.37 -22.29
N ASP A 359 -2.23 -4.49 -22.76
CA ASP A 359 -3.28 -5.24 -22.04
C ASP A 359 -2.74 -6.01 -20.81
N SER A 360 -1.44 -6.31 -20.79
CA SER A 360 -0.81 -7.01 -19.65
C SER A 360 0.07 -6.10 -18.79
N ARG A 361 0.25 -4.83 -19.21
CA ARG A 361 1.07 -3.84 -18.50
C ARG A 361 0.44 -3.47 -17.17
N PRO A 362 1.17 -3.58 -16.03
CA PRO A 362 0.68 -3.07 -14.76
C PRO A 362 0.54 -1.55 -14.79
N ALA A 363 -0.54 -1.03 -14.20
CA ALA A 363 -0.70 0.40 -14.00
C ALA A 363 0.36 0.93 -13.02
N VAL A 364 0.94 2.10 -13.32
CA VAL A 364 1.79 2.84 -12.38
C VAL A 364 0.91 3.74 -11.53
N ILE A 365 0.93 3.55 -10.22
CA ILE A 365 0.06 4.25 -9.27
C ILE A 365 0.84 5.33 -8.54
N GLN A 366 0.29 6.54 -8.52
CA GLN A 366 0.80 7.66 -7.75
C GLN A 366 0.24 7.64 -6.32
N ALA A 367 1.02 7.12 -5.37
CA ALA A 367 0.62 6.99 -3.96
C ALA A 367 0.95 8.26 -3.14
N VAL A 368 0.41 9.37 -3.56
CA VAL A 368 0.55 10.68 -2.89
C VAL A 368 -0.82 11.11 -2.37
N PRO A 369 -1.04 11.23 -1.05
CA PRO A 369 -2.33 11.62 -0.51
C PRO A 369 -2.83 12.93 -1.10
N GLY A 370 -4.08 12.93 -1.57
CA GLY A 370 -4.69 14.07 -2.26
C GLY A 370 -4.50 14.07 -3.78
N TYR A 371 -3.67 13.19 -4.35
CA TYR A 371 -3.55 12.98 -5.79
C TYR A 371 -4.26 11.68 -6.18
N LEU A 372 -5.01 11.71 -7.27
CA LEU A 372 -5.59 10.53 -7.89
C LEU A 372 -4.92 10.40 -9.26
N GLY A 373 -3.80 9.69 -9.28
CA GLY A 373 -2.99 9.53 -10.49
C GLY A 373 -2.70 8.06 -10.77
N ALA A 374 -2.93 7.63 -12.01
CA ALA A 374 -2.53 6.33 -12.52
C ALA A 374 -2.32 6.39 -14.03
N ASP A 375 -1.19 5.87 -14.52
CA ASP A 375 -0.82 5.83 -15.94
C ASP A 375 -0.94 7.19 -16.67
N GLY A 376 -0.56 8.28 -16.01
CA GLY A 376 -0.66 9.64 -16.53
C GLY A 376 -2.06 10.24 -16.51
N ALA A 377 -3.08 9.45 -16.19
CA ALA A 377 -4.43 9.96 -16.02
C ALA A 377 -4.65 10.52 -14.61
N THR A 378 -5.54 11.51 -14.52
CA THR A 378 -5.95 12.13 -13.27
C THR A 378 -7.42 11.80 -12.99
N GLY A 379 -7.69 11.35 -11.77
CA GLY A 379 -9.04 11.05 -11.30
C GLY A 379 -9.65 12.20 -10.50
N THR A 380 -10.95 12.37 -10.62
CA THR A 380 -11.77 13.25 -9.77
C THR A 380 -12.74 12.40 -8.97
N ARG A 381 -12.77 12.60 -7.65
CA ARG A 381 -13.68 11.87 -6.78
C ARG A 381 -15.08 12.49 -6.83
N LEU A 382 -16.06 11.67 -7.14
CA LEU A 382 -17.47 12.03 -7.13
C LEU A 382 -18.13 11.69 -5.78
N PRO A 383 -19.33 12.24 -5.47
CA PRO A 383 -20.17 11.74 -4.40
C PRO A 383 -20.42 10.24 -4.55
N GLY A 384 -20.46 9.49 -3.44
CA GLY A 384 -20.56 8.01 -3.49
C GLY A 384 -19.25 7.27 -3.62
N PHE A 385 -18.11 7.98 -3.53
CA PHE A 385 -16.74 7.44 -3.61
C PHE A 385 -16.30 6.92 -4.98
N GLU A 386 -17.09 7.13 -6.03
CA GLU A 386 -16.68 6.85 -7.40
C GLU A 386 -15.56 7.79 -7.86
N VAL A 387 -14.70 7.30 -8.75
CA VAL A 387 -13.64 8.10 -9.38
C VAL A 387 -13.90 8.23 -10.87
N LEU A 388 -14.04 9.48 -11.32
CA LEU A 388 -14.09 9.83 -12.74
C LEU A 388 -12.66 10.10 -13.22
N TRP A 389 -12.20 9.30 -14.18
CA TRP A 389 -10.89 9.46 -14.81
C TRP A 389 -11.00 10.35 -16.05
N ASN A 390 -10.04 11.26 -16.24
CA ASN A 390 -10.04 12.26 -17.30
C ASN A 390 -9.81 11.68 -18.72
N ASP A 391 -9.37 10.43 -18.83
CA ASP A 391 -9.12 9.73 -20.10
C ASP A 391 -10.22 8.72 -20.49
N ASP A 392 -11.33 8.71 -19.75
CA ASP A 392 -12.46 7.79 -19.95
C ASP A 392 -12.02 6.32 -20.19
N PRO A 393 -11.39 5.68 -19.20
CA PRO A 393 -10.76 4.38 -19.39
C PRO A 393 -11.81 3.28 -19.66
N THR A 394 -11.44 2.29 -20.46
CA THR A 394 -12.21 1.05 -20.56
C THR A 394 -12.39 0.42 -19.16
N ARG A 395 -13.41 -0.46 -19.02
CA ARG A 395 -13.65 -1.16 -17.75
C ARG A 395 -12.40 -1.91 -17.26
N ALA A 396 -11.65 -2.55 -18.16
CA ALA A 396 -10.42 -3.26 -17.82
C ALA A 396 -9.35 -2.31 -17.23
N ARG A 397 -9.11 -1.15 -17.86
CA ARG A 397 -8.18 -0.15 -17.36
C ARG A 397 -8.62 0.49 -16.05
N ARG A 398 -9.91 0.66 -15.83
CA ARG A 398 -10.45 1.14 -14.55
C ARG A 398 -10.14 0.15 -13.43
N HIS A 399 -10.28 -1.14 -13.67
CA HIS A 399 -9.93 -2.18 -12.69
C HIS A 399 -8.42 -2.21 -12.35
N GLU A 400 -7.54 -1.97 -13.31
CA GLU A 400 -6.10 -1.84 -13.06
C GLU A 400 -5.76 -0.66 -12.13
N ARG A 401 -6.58 0.41 -12.15
CA ARG A 401 -6.45 1.60 -11.32
C ARG A 401 -7.12 1.48 -9.94
N TRP A 402 -7.76 0.36 -9.64
CA TRP A 402 -8.49 0.13 -8.40
C TRP A 402 -7.69 0.52 -7.14
N ALA A 403 -6.40 0.23 -7.10
CA ALA A 403 -5.54 0.60 -5.99
C ALA A 403 -5.33 2.12 -5.87
N ALA A 404 -5.37 2.89 -6.97
CA ALA A 404 -5.21 4.35 -6.96
C ALA A 404 -6.44 5.08 -6.39
N GLU A 405 -7.61 4.48 -6.43
CA GLU A 405 -8.87 5.13 -6.08
C GLU A 405 -9.03 5.44 -4.59
N ALA A 406 -8.25 4.81 -3.72
CA ALA A 406 -8.28 5.10 -2.29
C ALA A 406 -6.88 5.03 -1.66
N PRO A 407 -6.50 6.04 -0.82
CA PRO A 407 -5.16 6.05 -0.19
C PRO A 407 -4.82 4.81 0.62
N LYS A 408 -5.82 4.13 1.16
CA LYS A 408 -5.65 2.90 1.92
C LYS A 408 -5.29 1.69 1.03
N ARG A 409 -5.60 1.76 -0.27
CA ARG A 409 -5.38 0.70 -1.28
C ARG A 409 -4.06 0.84 -2.04
N TYR A 410 -3.36 1.98 -1.94
CA TYR A 410 -2.16 2.25 -2.76
C TYR A 410 -1.17 1.08 -2.81
N LEU A 411 -0.91 0.45 -1.65
CA LEU A 411 0.04 -0.65 -1.54
C LEU A 411 -0.44 -1.97 -2.17
N ALA A 412 -1.71 -2.06 -2.56
CA ALA A 412 -2.23 -3.18 -3.33
C ALA A 412 -1.84 -3.10 -4.82
N GLY A 413 -1.36 -1.96 -5.31
CA GLY A 413 -0.86 -1.81 -6.68
C GLY A 413 0.36 -2.69 -6.97
N CYS A 414 0.62 -2.96 -8.26
CA CYS A 414 1.80 -3.69 -8.70
C CYS A 414 3.03 -2.76 -8.79
N ILE A 415 2.90 -1.60 -9.43
CA ILE A 415 3.97 -0.60 -9.52
C ILE A 415 3.46 0.68 -8.86
N VAL A 416 4.05 1.05 -7.73
CA VAL A 416 3.57 2.15 -6.91
C VAL A 416 4.72 3.11 -6.59
N VAL A 417 4.52 4.38 -6.86
CA VAL A 417 5.47 5.45 -6.52
C VAL A 417 4.76 6.44 -5.59
N GLY A 418 5.33 6.70 -4.43
CA GLY A 418 4.67 7.55 -3.45
C GLY A 418 5.57 8.06 -2.33
N THR A 419 4.95 8.67 -1.32
CA THR A 419 5.70 9.15 -0.16
C THR A 419 6.02 8.03 0.82
N ILE A 420 7.14 8.18 1.53
CA ILE A 420 7.60 7.21 2.53
C ILE A 420 6.59 6.97 3.65
N ASP A 421 5.76 7.97 3.96
CA ASP A 421 4.72 7.87 5.00
C ASP A 421 3.80 6.66 4.80
N GLN A 422 3.44 6.32 3.54
CA GLN A 422 2.56 5.19 3.25
C GLN A 422 3.16 3.85 3.69
N VAL A 423 4.48 3.72 3.61
CA VAL A 423 5.22 2.54 4.10
C VAL A 423 5.31 2.56 5.63
N LEU A 424 5.68 3.70 6.22
CA LEU A 424 5.86 3.85 7.67
C LEU A 424 4.55 3.66 8.44
N LEU A 425 3.40 4.04 7.87
CA LEU A 425 2.08 3.77 8.45
C LEU A 425 1.77 2.28 8.63
N SER A 426 2.49 1.37 7.99
CA SER A 426 2.35 -0.07 8.18
C SER A 426 2.89 -0.56 9.54
N THR A 427 3.69 0.24 10.22
CA THR A 427 4.31 -0.08 11.52
C THR A 427 3.73 0.70 12.70
N LEU A 428 2.77 1.57 12.44
CA LEU A 428 2.12 2.39 13.46
C LEU A 428 0.76 1.82 13.86
N ALA A 429 0.30 2.10 15.08
CA ALA A 429 -1.03 1.72 15.56
C ALA A 429 -2.13 2.65 14.98
N VAL A 430 -2.24 2.69 13.66
CA VAL A 430 -3.21 3.50 12.92
C VAL A 430 -4.16 2.64 12.11
N GLY A 431 -5.29 3.21 11.69
CA GLY A 431 -6.26 2.49 10.87
C GLY A 431 -5.65 1.90 9.59
N HIS A 432 -5.95 0.64 9.32
CA HIS A 432 -5.48 -0.14 8.17
C HIS A 432 -3.96 -0.36 8.08
N ALA A 433 -3.25 -0.31 9.21
CA ALA A 433 -1.83 -0.66 9.26
C ALA A 433 -1.59 -2.12 8.82
N HIS A 434 -2.45 -3.05 9.26
CA HIS A 434 -2.37 -4.46 8.88
C HIS A 434 -2.53 -4.67 7.37
N LEU A 435 -3.49 -3.97 6.73
CA LEU A 435 -3.67 -4.01 5.27
C LEU A 435 -2.40 -3.54 4.53
N ARG A 436 -1.84 -2.38 4.95
CA ARG A 436 -0.60 -1.88 4.36
C ARG A 436 0.55 -2.87 4.53
N ALA A 437 0.69 -3.40 5.73
CA ALA A 437 1.72 -4.38 6.04
C ALA A 437 1.59 -5.65 5.20
N ALA A 438 0.38 -6.20 5.05
CA ALA A 438 0.12 -7.37 4.22
C ALA A 438 0.41 -7.11 2.74
N CYS A 439 0.00 -5.97 2.19
CA CYS A 439 0.30 -5.60 0.81
C CYS A 439 1.81 -5.48 0.54
N LEU A 440 2.60 -4.98 1.51
CA LEU A 440 4.06 -4.87 1.37
C LEU A 440 4.77 -6.22 1.30
N LEU A 441 4.19 -7.30 1.82
CA LEU A 441 4.83 -8.63 1.83
C LEU A 441 5.29 -9.09 0.44
N ARG A 442 4.55 -8.74 -0.61
CA ARG A 442 4.82 -9.15 -1.99
C ARG A 442 5.65 -8.15 -2.80
N LEU A 443 5.93 -6.95 -2.26
CA LEU A 443 6.59 -5.87 -2.99
C LEU A 443 8.08 -5.79 -2.69
N LEU A 444 8.88 -5.37 -3.69
CA LEU A 444 10.19 -4.79 -3.42
C LEU A 444 9.96 -3.42 -2.78
N VAL A 445 10.49 -3.23 -1.57
CA VAL A 445 10.44 -1.93 -0.88
C VAL A 445 11.68 -1.12 -1.27
N VAL A 446 11.51 -0.10 -2.11
CA VAL A 446 12.57 0.83 -2.48
C VAL A 446 12.39 2.11 -1.69
N VAL A 447 13.43 2.59 -0.99
CA VAL A 447 13.42 3.89 -0.29
C VAL A 447 14.52 4.76 -0.86
N ASP A 448 14.10 5.87 -1.48
CA ASP A 448 15.04 6.86 -2.04
C ASP A 448 15.31 7.98 -1.03
N GLU A 449 16.48 8.59 -1.15
CA GLU A 449 17.00 9.67 -0.29
C GLU A 449 16.88 9.31 1.21
N VAL A 450 17.24 8.08 1.56
CA VAL A 450 17.06 7.55 2.93
C VAL A 450 17.84 8.35 4.00
N HIS A 451 18.82 9.17 3.59
CA HIS A 451 19.52 10.11 4.47
C HIS A 451 18.63 11.28 4.96
N ALA A 452 17.50 11.54 4.30
CA ALA A 452 16.55 12.56 4.73
C ALA A 452 15.71 12.10 5.95
N SER A 453 15.88 10.86 6.42
CA SER A 453 15.16 10.31 7.57
C SER A 453 15.72 10.86 8.88
N ASP A 454 14.84 11.40 9.72
CA ASP A 454 15.17 11.70 11.12
C ASP A 454 15.27 10.43 11.98
N ALA A 455 15.58 10.57 13.26
CA ALA A 455 15.72 9.43 14.17
C ALA A 455 14.42 8.63 14.33
N TYR A 456 13.25 9.29 14.32
CA TYR A 456 11.96 8.64 14.41
C TYR A 456 11.63 7.85 13.12
N MET A 457 11.80 8.47 11.96
CA MET A 457 11.62 7.80 10.68
C MET A 457 12.58 6.62 10.51
N THR A 458 13.84 6.77 10.92
CA THR A 458 14.83 5.68 10.92
C THR A 458 14.35 4.51 11.75
N ARG A 459 13.78 4.75 12.94
CA ARG A 459 13.24 3.69 13.81
C ARG A 459 12.06 2.96 13.16
N LEU A 460 11.14 3.69 12.53
CA LEU A 460 10.01 3.08 11.81
C LEU A 460 10.48 2.29 10.60
N LEU A 461 11.44 2.84 9.83
CA LEU A 461 11.98 2.14 8.66
C LEU A 461 12.71 0.85 9.07
N THR A 462 13.46 0.85 10.19
CA THR A 462 14.07 -0.39 10.69
C THR A 462 13.02 -1.46 11.00
N ALA A 463 11.88 -1.09 11.59
CA ALA A 463 10.77 -2.03 11.82
C ALA A 463 10.15 -2.56 10.52
N VAL A 464 10.04 -1.71 9.46
CA VAL A 464 9.63 -2.18 8.13
C VAL A 464 10.62 -3.20 7.58
N LEU A 465 11.92 -2.92 7.68
CA LEU A 465 12.98 -3.81 7.17
C LEU A 465 13.01 -5.15 7.92
N GLU A 466 12.88 -5.13 9.26
CA GLU A 466 12.78 -6.34 10.09
C GLU A 466 11.60 -7.23 9.65
N ARG A 467 10.42 -6.63 9.44
CA ARG A 467 9.23 -7.35 8.95
C ARG A 467 9.44 -7.87 7.53
N THR A 468 9.98 -7.04 6.63
CA THR A 468 10.27 -7.46 5.24
C THR A 468 11.21 -8.66 5.21
N ARG A 469 12.25 -8.64 6.02
CA ARG A 469 13.18 -9.77 6.17
C ARG A 469 12.46 -11.00 6.75
N ALA A 470 11.70 -10.84 7.84
CA ALA A 470 10.98 -11.96 8.47
C ALA A 470 10.02 -12.64 7.50
N ALA A 471 9.38 -11.86 6.62
CA ALA A 471 8.54 -12.38 5.55
C ALA A 471 9.32 -12.97 4.36
N GLY A 472 10.65 -13.00 4.39
CA GLY A 472 11.46 -13.43 3.26
C GLY A 472 11.52 -12.43 2.11
N GLY A 473 11.13 -11.15 2.32
CA GLY A 473 11.00 -10.11 1.31
C GLY A 473 12.32 -9.45 0.88
N HIS A 474 12.21 -8.44 0.03
CA HIS A 474 13.36 -7.72 -0.54
C HIS A 474 13.21 -6.22 -0.33
N ALA A 475 14.32 -5.53 0.00
CA ALA A 475 14.37 -4.09 0.14
C ALA A 475 15.61 -3.51 -0.56
N LEU A 476 15.48 -2.28 -1.05
CA LEU A 476 16.55 -1.50 -1.65
C LEU A 476 16.51 -0.07 -1.10
N LEU A 477 17.61 0.38 -0.51
CA LEU A 477 17.77 1.74 0.00
C LEU A 477 18.71 2.52 -0.92
N MET A 478 18.36 3.76 -1.22
CA MET A 478 19.19 4.65 -2.05
C MET A 478 19.50 5.92 -1.29
N SER A 479 20.73 6.38 -1.42
CA SER A 479 21.18 7.63 -0.80
C SER A 479 22.30 8.27 -1.63
N ALA A 480 22.34 9.61 -1.63
CA ALA A 480 23.52 10.32 -2.07
C ALA A 480 24.61 10.32 -0.99
N THR A 481 24.21 10.35 0.27
CA THR A 481 25.15 10.45 1.41
C THR A 481 24.55 9.71 2.61
N LEU A 482 24.92 8.45 2.81
CA LEU A 482 24.48 7.68 3.95
C LEU A 482 25.59 7.65 5.01
N GLY A 483 25.31 8.20 6.18
CA GLY A 483 26.26 8.15 7.29
C GLY A 483 26.42 6.74 7.85
N ALA A 484 27.58 6.41 8.38
CA ALA A 484 27.91 5.09 8.93
C ALA A 484 26.89 4.62 9.99
N THR A 485 26.43 5.52 10.85
CA THR A 485 25.45 5.23 11.91
C THR A 485 24.10 4.76 11.32
N ALA A 486 23.59 5.45 10.28
CA ALA A 486 22.34 5.07 9.64
C ALA A 486 22.50 3.76 8.85
N ARG A 487 23.60 3.58 8.13
CA ARG A 487 23.93 2.32 7.43
C ARG A 487 23.95 1.16 8.42
N ASP A 488 24.66 1.31 9.54
CA ASP A 488 24.73 0.29 10.59
C ASP A 488 23.36 -0.05 11.15
N ALA A 489 22.50 0.95 11.39
CA ALA A 489 21.15 0.73 11.89
C ALA A 489 20.32 -0.14 10.92
N TYR A 490 20.37 0.14 9.63
CA TYR A 490 19.63 -0.63 8.63
C TYR A 490 20.20 -2.04 8.44
N LEU A 491 21.53 -2.18 8.39
CA LEU A 491 22.17 -3.49 8.27
C LEU A 491 21.94 -4.35 9.51
N LYS A 492 21.96 -3.77 10.71
CA LYS A 492 21.63 -4.47 11.97
C LYS A 492 20.19 -4.94 12.01
N ALA A 493 19.25 -4.08 11.63
CA ALA A 493 17.83 -4.44 11.52
C ALA A 493 17.64 -5.61 10.56
N TRP A 494 18.42 -5.64 9.49
CA TRP A 494 18.35 -6.72 8.51
C TRP A 494 19.05 -8.01 8.95
N THR A 495 20.26 -7.91 9.48
CA THR A 495 21.07 -9.08 9.83
C THR A 495 20.81 -9.64 11.23
N GLY A 496 20.20 -8.83 12.11
CA GLY A 496 20.09 -9.12 13.53
C GLY A 496 21.43 -8.98 14.30
N SER A 497 22.50 -8.51 13.64
CA SER A 497 23.82 -8.33 14.24
C SER A 497 23.79 -7.21 15.29
N LYS A 498 24.53 -7.40 16.40
CA LYS A 498 24.73 -6.38 17.45
C LYS A 498 26.05 -5.61 17.31
N THR A 499 26.93 -6.00 16.39
CA THR A 499 28.23 -5.36 16.18
C THR A 499 28.07 -3.99 15.56
N SER A 500 28.79 -3.00 16.06
CA SER A 500 28.88 -1.65 15.50
C SER A 500 30.11 -1.52 14.64
N THR A 501 29.97 -0.83 13.52
CA THR A 501 31.11 -0.48 12.66
C THR A 501 32.04 0.46 13.43
N THR A 502 33.33 0.15 13.47
CA THR A 502 34.33 1.05 14.06
C THR A 502 34.51 2.28 13.16
N ARG A 503 35.01 3.38 13.75
CA ARG A 503 35.29 4.59 12.97
C ARG A 503 36.22 4.32 11.78
N SER A 504 37.28 3.56 12.00
CA SER A 504 38.25 3.18 10.95
C SER A 504 37.55 2.37 9.82
N ALA A 505 36.69 1.41 10.18
CA ALA A 505 35.93 0.65 9.18
C ALA A 505 34.91 1.52 8.43
N ALA A 506 34.31 2.51 9.11
CA ALA A 506 33.40 3.46 8.49
C ALA A 506 34.10 4.39 7.49
N GLU A 507 35.29 4.87 7.83
CA GLU A 507 36.14 5.71 6.97
C GLU A 507 36.71 4.94 5.75
N ALA A 508 36.84 3.62 5.87
CA ALA A 508 37.32 2.75 4.78
C ALA A 508 36.23 2.36 3.76
N VAL A 509 34.96 2.70 3.99
CA VAL A 509 33.89 2.40 3.04
C VAL A 509 34.08 3.23 1.77
N PRO A 510 34.14 2.59 0.59
CA PRO A 510 34.30 3.30 -0.68
C PRO A 510 33.06 4.16 -1.01
N TYR A 511 33.25 5.14 -1.89
CA TYR A 511 32.18 5.95 -2.44
C TYR A 511 32.48 6.29 -3.92
N PRO A 512 31.57 5.99 -4.86
CA PRO A 512 30.26 5.29 -4.71
C PRO A 512 30.40 3.84 -4.23
N ALA A 513 29.33 3.32 -3.60
CA ALA A 513 29.33 1.98 -3.04
C ALA A 513 28.00 1.24 -3.25
N LEU A 514 28.12 -0.07 -3.47
CA LEU A 514 27.01 -1.01 -3.46
C LEU A 514 27.20 -1.98 -2.29
N SER A 515 26.24 -1.99 -1.38
CA SER A 515 26.24 -2.90 -0.23
C SER A 515 25.07 -3.87 -0.34
N VAL A 516 25.35 -5.17 -0.15
CA VAL A 516 24.33 -6.20 0.01
C VAL A 516 24.50 -6.79 1.42
N ALA A 517 23.43 -6.86 2.17
CA ALA A 517 23.51 -7.36 3.55
C ALA A 517 24.12 -8.75 3.60
N GLY A 518 25.11 -8.93 4.50
CA GLY A 518 25.85 -10.20 4.62
C GLY A 518 26.97 -10.38 3.59
N GLN A 519 27.24 -9.40 2.72
CA GLN A 519 28.32 -9.44 1.74
C GLN A 519 29.32 -8.27 1.96
N PRO A 520 30.57 -8.39 1.49
CA PRO A 520 31.51 -7.28 1.46
C PRO A 520 30.96 -6.09 0.63
N VAL A 521 31.28 -4.86 1.05
CA VAL A 521 30.90 -3.66 0.31
C VAL A 521 31.67 -3.61 -1.00
N GLN A 522 30.97 -3.42 -2.10
CA GLN A 522 31.55 -3.28 -3.43
C GLN A 522 31.79 -1.81 -3.76
N ALA A 523 33.03 -1.45 -4.06
CA ALA A 523 33.35 -0.14 -4.66
C ALA A 523 32.80 -0.09 -6.09
N VAL A 524 32.23 1.05 -6.46
CA VAL A 524 31.73 1.30 -7.81
C VAL A 524 32.49 2.49 -8.42
N GLU A 525 32.77 2.41 -9.72
CA GLU A 525 33.47 3.46 -10.42
C GLU A 525 32.64 4.76 -10.42
N ARG A 526 33.33 5.89 -10.14
CA ARG A 526 32.69 7.20 -10.13
C ARG A 526 32.58 7.76 -11.55
N THR A 527 31.41 8.18 -11.96
CA THR A 527 31.14 8.76 -13.29
C THR A 527 30.89 10.27 -13.28
N GLY A 528 30.74 10.88 -12.12
CA GLY A 528 30.47 12.30 -11.97
C GLY A 528 31.67 13.17 -12.32
N ARG A 529 31.42 14.37 -12.88
CA ARG A 529 32.44 15.42 -12.99
C ARG A 529 32.56 16.11 -11.63
N ASP A 530 33.79 16.42 -11.24
CA ASP A 530 34.00 17.26 -10.05
C ASP A 530 33.30 18.61 -10.25
N ARG A 531 32.48 18.97 -9.31
CA ARG A 531 31.80 20.26 -9.25
C ARG A 531 32.41 21.05 -8.12
N GLN A 532 32.87 22.25 -8.40
CA GLN A 532 33.26 23.20 -7.38
C GLN A 532 32.06 24.09 -7.03
N VAL A 533 31.72 24.13 -5.76
CA VAL A 533 30.63 24.98 -5.22
C VAL A 533 31.27 25.95 -4.23
N ALA A 534 31.10 27.25 -4.45
CA ALA A 534 31.52 28.26 -3.50
C ALA A 534 30.47 28.34 -2.38
N LEU A 535 30.85 27.97 -1.16
CA LEU A 535 30.02 28.11 0.02
C LEU A 535 30.36 29.44 0.71
N ASN A 536 29.35 30.33 0.75
CA ASN A 536 29.45 31.60 1.46
C ASN A 536 28.51 31.63 2.66
N THR A 537 28.98 32.10 3.79
CA THR A 537 28.13 32.27 5.00
C THR A 537 27.78 33.74 5.17
N MET A 538 26.58 34.02 5.60
CA MET A 538 26.09 35.34 5.90
C MET A 538 25.37 35.33 7.26
N SER A 539 25.79 36.16 8.20
CA SER A 539 25.22 36.28 9.53
C SER A 539 23.94 37.16 9.53
N ALA A 540 23.05 36.97 8.56
CA ALA A 540 21.83 37.74 8.47
C ALA A 540 20.63 36.79 8.32
N MET A 541 19.67 36.94 9.25
CA MET A 541 18.35 36.30 9.18
C MET A 541 17.25 37.29 8.81
N ASP A 542 17.60 38.58 8.71
CA ASP A 542 16.68 39.66 8.35
C ASP A 542 16.16 39.49 6.92
N PRO A 543 14.83 39.49 6.72
CA PRO A 543 14.23 39.32 5.40
C PRO A 543 14.68 40.36 4.38
N THR A 544 14.90 41.62 4.80
CA THR A 544 15.33 42.72 3.93
C THR A 544 16.74 42.52 3.43
N ALA A 545 17.65 42.08 4.29
CA ALA A 545 19.04 41.77 3.91
C ALA A 545 19.13 40.58 2.95
N ILE A 546 18.29 39.56 3.17
CA ILE A 546 18.20 38.41 2.25
C ILE A 546 17.66 38.85 0.89
N ALA A 547 16.59 39.67 0.86
CA ALA A 547 16.00 40.19 -0.35
C ALA A 547 17.02 41.06 -1.15
N ALA A 548 17.71 41.96 -0.49
CA ALA A 548 18.74 42.81 -1.12
C ALA A 548 19.84 41.97 -1.78
N ARG A 549 20.35 40.94 -1.11
CA ARG A 549 21.34 40.04 -1.64
C ARG A 549 20.84 39.27 -2.87
N ALA A 550 19.59 38.77 -2.81
CA ALA A 550 18.97 38.04 -3.91
C ALA A 550 18.76 38.93 -5.13
N LEU A 551 18.28 40.17 -4.91
CA LEU A 551 18.11 41.18 -5.99
C LEU A 551 19.42 41.51 -6.68
N ALA A 552 20.48 41.78 -5.92
CA ALA A 552 21.80 42.06 -6.48
C ALA A 552 22.30 40.90 -7.35
N ALA A 553 22.15 39.67 -6.90
CA ALA A 553 22.53 38.50 -7.68
C ALA A 553 21.67 38.31 -8.95
N ALA A 554 20.38 38.55 -8.87
CA ALA A 554 19.47 38.42 -10.01
C ALA A 554 19.70 39.56 -11.03
N GLN A 555 20.02 40.78 -10.60
CA GLN A 555 20.41 41.88 -11.47
C GLN A 555 21.69 41.55 -12.26
N ALA A 556 22.60 40.79 -11.64
CA ALA A 556 23.80 40.25 -12.30
C ALA A 556 23.49 39.01 -13.20
N GLY A 557 22.22 38.69 -13.42
CA GLY A 557 21.77 37.59 -14.29
C GLY A 557 21.62 36.24 -13.61
N ALA A 558 21.80 36.13 -12.29
CA ALA A 558 21.70 34.85 -11.59
C ALA A 558 20.24 34.41 -11.42
N ARG A 559 20.01 33.10 -11.46
CA ARG A 559 18.78 32.46 -10.96
C ARG A 559 18.93 32.18 -9.47
N VAL A 560 18.12 32.83 -8.68
CA VAL A 560 18.20 32.79 -7.21
C VAL A 560 17.01 32.03 -6.65
N LEU A 561 17.27 30.95 -5.94
CA LEU A 561 16.27 30.24 -5.17
C LEU A 561 16.53 30.47 -3.68
N ILE A 562 15.57 31.09 -2.99
CA ILE A 562 15.62 31.34 -1.55
C ILE A 562 14.79 30.26 -0.87
N ILE A 563 15.42 29.43 -0.03
CA ILE A 563 14.72 28.38 0.72
C ILE A 563 14.65 28.79 2.19
N ARG A 564 13.43 28.85 2.75
CA ARG A 564 13.19 29.16 4.15
C ARG A 564 12.59 27.94 4.88
N ASN A 565 12.92 27.76 6.14
CA ASN A 565 12.45 26.60 6.94
C ASN A 565 10.95 26.71 7.31
N THR A 566 10.36 27.90 7.23
CA THR A 566 8.96 28.13 7.61
C THR A 566 8.21 28.91 6.54
N VAL A 567 6.92 28.67 6.41
CA VAL A 567 6.04 29.48 5.53
C VAL A 567 6.07 30.95 5.93
N ARG A 568 6.06 31.26 7.22
CA ARG A 568 6.17 32.63 7.70
C ARG A 568 7.44 33.32 7.20
N GLY A 569 8.60 32.68 7.39
CA GLY A 569 9.87 33.23 6.91
C GLY A 569 9.95 33.35 5.37
N CYS A 570 9.27 32.46 4.63
CA CYS A 570 9.14 32.57 3.19
C CYS A 570 8.30 33.82 2.80
N LEU A 571 7.18 34.03 3.44
CA LEU A 571 6.31 35.20 3.21
C LEU A 571 6.97 36.52 3.59
N GLU A 572 7.72 36.56 4.70
CA GLU A 572 8.46 37.76 5.13
C GLU A 572 9.53 38.15 4.08
N VAL A 573 10.28 37.20 3.53
CA VAL A 573 11.25 37.49 2.45
C VAL A 573 10.53 37.86 1.15
N GLN A 574 9.43 37.20 0.80
CA GLN A 574 8.65 37.55 -0.39
C GLN A 574 8.13 38.99 -0.31
N SER A 575 7.59 39.41 0.83
CA SER A 575 7.15 40.79 1.04
C SER A 575 8.28 41.82 0.91
N ALA A 576 9.48 41.47 1.42
CA ALA A 576 10.66 42.33 1.28
C ALA A 576 11.14 42.44 -0.20
N LEU A 577 11.01 41.35 -0.97
CA LEU A 577 11.32 41.36 -2.40
C LEU A 577 10.31 42.23 -3.20
N GLU A 578 9.04 42.13 -2.87
CA GLU A 578 7.97 42.93 -3.51
C GLU A 578 8.09 44.41 -3.19
N ALA A 579 8.45 44.75 -1.95
CA ALA A 579 8.66 46.15 -1.52
C ALA A 579 9.86 46.81 -2.23
N ALA A 580 10.77 46.07 -2.81
CA ALA A 580 11.91 46.59 -3.56
C ALA A 580 11.58 47.07 -4.98
N ASP A 581 10.33 46.93 -5.40
CA ASP A 581 9.77 47.40 -6.69
C ASP A 581 10.55 46.98 -7.93
N GLN A 582 10.98 45.71 -7.97
CA GLN A 582 11.66 45.08 -9.12
C GLN A 582 10.89 43.87 -9.63
N PRO A 583 9.65 44.02 -10.07
CA PRO A 583 8.73 42.93 -10.39
C PRO A 583 9.23 42.04 -11.54
N ALA A 584 10.08 42.56 -12.42
CA ALA A 584 10.65 41.81 -13.54
C ALA A 584 11.62 40.71 -13.11
N LEU A 585 12.21 40.80 -11.92
CA LEU A 585 13.12 39.81 -11.38
C LEU A 585 12.40 38.72 -10.57
N LEU A 586 11.18 38.98 -10.14
CA LEU A 586 10.43 38.00 -9.33
C LEU A 586 9.83 36.92 -10.21
N TRP A 587 9.91 35.68 -9.71
CA TRP A 587 9.18 34.57 -10.30
C TRP A 587 7.68 34.79 -10.13
N ARG A 588 6.91 34.45 -11.17
CA ARG A 588 5.47 34.73 -11.26
C ARG A 588 4.71 33.50 -11.75
N LEU A 589 3.47 33.38 -11.29
CA LEU A 589 2.46 32.51 -11.87
C LEU A 589 1.40 33.41 -12.51
N GLY A 590 1.31 33.39 -13.85
CA GLY A 590 0.58 34.42 -14.58
C GLY A 590 1.18 35.80 -14.30
N ASP A 591 0.35 36.75 -13.88
CA ASP A 591 0.77 38.14 -13.61
C ASP A 591 1.11 38.42 -12.15
N LEU A 592 1.07 37.42 -11.28
CA LEU A 592 1.30 37.60 -9.84
C LEU A 592 2.65 37.04 -9.42
N PRO A 593 3.48 37.81 -8.69
CA PRO A 593 4.61 37.26 -7.98
C PRO A 593 4.11 36.36 -6.86
N VAL A 594 4.65 35.17 -6.73
CA VAL A 594 4.15 34.19 -5.79
C VAL A 594 5.30 33.49 -5.05
N PRO A 595 5.19 33.23 -3.74
CA PRO A 595 6.07 32.33 -3.04
C PRO A 595 5.63 30.87 -3.25
N HIS A 596 6.52 29.92 -3.06
CA HIS A 596 6.23 28.50 -3.16
C HIS A 596 6.23 27.83 -1.78
N HIS A 597 5.06 27.37 -1.29
CA HIS A 597 4.95 26.72 0.03
C HIS A 597 3.74 25.78 0.15
N ALA A 598 3.66 25.03 1.24
CA ALA A 598 2.67 23.96 1.43
C ALA A 598 1.23 24.42 1.73
N ARG A 599 0.96 25.72 1.94
CA ARG A 599 -0.38 26.23 2.32
C ARG A 599 -1.31 26.53 1.14
N TYR A 600 -0.84 26.37 -0.08
CA TYR A 600 -1.71 26.51 -1.26
C TYR A 600 -2.69 25.35 -1.37
N ALA A 601 -3.86 25.60 -1.95
CA ALA A 601 -4.78 24.55 -2.36
C ALA A 601 -4.07 23.59 -3.34
N ARG A 602 -4.60 22.37 -3.45
CA ARG A 602 -3.95 21.28 -4.20
C ARG A 602 -3.64 21.67 -5.66
N ASP A 603 -4.63 22.19 -6.36
CA ASP A 603 -4.50 22.47 -7.79
C ASP A 603 -3.57 23.67 -8.05
N ASP A 604 -3.66 24.71 -7.19
CA ASP A 604 -2.71 25.82 -7.20
C ASP A 604 -1.29 25.36 -6.93
N ARG A 605 -1.10 24.42 -5.98
CA ARG A 605 0.21 23.85 -5.67
C ARG A 605 0.79 23.09 -6.86
N MET A 606 -0.03 22.31 -7.57
CA MET A 606 0.41 21.61 -8.78
C MET A 606 0.83 22.59 -9.88
N ALA A 607 0.08 23.67 -10.09
CA ALA A 607 0.42 24.72 -11.04
C ALA A 607 1.74 25.41 -10.66
N LEU A 608 1.95 25.69 -9.37
CA LEU A 608 3.20 26.28 -8.85
C LEU A 608 4.39 25.34 -9.04
N ASP A 609 4.27 24.06 -8.74
CA ASP A 609 5.32 23.06 -8.92
C ASP A 609 5.76 23.03 -10.41
N GLN A 610 4.82 22.97 -11.35
CA GLN A 610 5.09 22.96 -12.78
C GLN A 610 5.74 24.26 -13.28
N ALA A 611 5.23 25.41 -12.85
CA ALA A 611 5.77 26.72 -13.25
C ALA A 611 7.18 26.94 -12.69
N LEU A 612 7.46 26.49 -11.47
CA LEU A 612 8.79 26.58 -10.87
C LEU A 612 9.81 25.70 -11.62
N GLU A 613 9.44 24.48 -11.98
CA GLU A 613 10.26 23.56 -12.77
C GLU A 613 10.59 24.14 -14.16
N GLN A 614 9.65 24.79 -14.82
CA GLN A 614 9.87 25.43 -16.12
C GLN A 614 10.91 26.55 -16.06
N VAL A 615 11.00 27.29 -14.95
CA VAL A 615 11.89 28.45 -14.80
C VAL A 615 13.22 28.08 -14.12
N PHE A 616 13.19 27.20 -13.11
CA PHE A 616 14.39 26.88 -12.32
C PHE A 616 14.91 25.45 -12.56
N GLY A 617 14.15 24.59 -13.25
CA GLY A 617 14.49 23.22 -13.52
C GLY A 617 15.74 23.05 -14.42
N LYS A 618 16.21 21.81 -14.51
CA LYS A 618 17.44 21.44 -15.25
C LYS A 618 17.43 21.87 -16.72
N HIS A 619 16.28 21.85 -17.36
CA HIS A 619 16.09 22.15 -18.78
C HIS A 619 15.55 23.56 -19.05
N ALA A 620 15.44 24.39 -18.01
CA ALA A 620 14.95 25.75 -18.12
C ALA A 620 15.89 26.61 -18.98
N LYS A 621 15.32 27.41 -19.88
CA LYS A 621 16.10 28.42 -20.66
C LYS A 621 16.61 29.48 -19.69
N ARG A 622 17.90 29.80 -19.77
CA ARG A 622 18.57 30.82 -18.94
C ARG A 622 18.59 32.17 -19.65
N ASP A 623 17.46 32.87 -19.62
CA ASP A 623 17.20 34.15 -20.30
C ASP A 623 17.20 35.37 -19.36
N GLY A 624 18.00 35.34 -18.33
CA GLY A 624 18.15 36.44 -17.36
C GLY A 624 17.94 36.04 -15.91
N GLY A 625 18.13 37.01 -15.00
CA GLY A 625 17.98 36.81 -13.58
C GLY A 625 16.50 36.59 -13.17
N ARG A 626 16.27 35.69 -12.21
CA ARG A 626 14.96 35.43 -11.61
C ARG A 626 15.14 35.05 -10.16
N ILE A 627 14.15 35.40 -9.34
CA ILE A 627 14.13 35.07 -7.90
C ILE A 627 12.86 34.31 -7.59
N ALA A 628 12.96 33.17 -6.94
CA ALA A 628 11.85 32.49 -6.31
C ALA A 628 12.13 32.31 -4.82
N CYS A 629 11.09 32.50 -4.00
CA CYS A 629 11.14 32.24 -2.57
C CYS A 629 10.28 31.02 -2.24
N ALA A 630 10.85 30.03 -1.55
CA ALA A 630 10.20 28.76 -1.26
C ALA A 630 10.47 28.26 0.15
N THR A 631 9.63 27.36 0.63
CA THR A 631 9.93 26.57 1.84
C THR A 631 10.54 25.24 1.49
N GLN A 632 10.21 24.69 0.30
CA GLN A 632 10.66 23.40 -0.19
C GLN A 632 10.36 23.34 -1.69
N THR A 633 11.28 22.81 -2.46
CA THR A 633 11.14 22.69 -3.92
C THR A 633 11.36 21.26 -4.39
#